data_002f4573bbef41f6e657a5e1f7cb5eea
#
_entry.id   002f4573bbef41f6e657a5e1f7cb5eea
#
_cell.length_a   1.000
_cell.length_b   1.000
_cell.length_c   1.000
_cell.angle_alpha   90.00
_cell.angle_beta   90.00
_cell.angle_gamma   90.00
#
_symmetry.space_group_name_H-M   'P 1'
#
loop_
_entity.id
_entity.type
_entity.pdbx_description
1 polymer ?
#
loop_
_entity_poly.entity_id
_entity_poly.type
_entity_poly.pdbx_seq_one_letter_code
_entity_poly.pdbx_strand_id
1 'polypeptide(L)'
;MIVIDDFMDLRAAGLEASYIDWQGYDGQVYKRVALGSIPGLQDRIEDVMGPVDMLGMGYRLNFNGELPNHAIHSDMGWGTHALVLYLSEGEGGTAFWRHKATGAHRIEAGEVDLFEAIDGDWDDAGKWEQYALCEMKLNRAVIYESALFHSRWPFAAFGNDEATGRLVAVAFFSPRTV
;
A
#
# COMPACT_ATOMS: atom_id res chain seq x y z
N MET A 1 -7.47 -3.40 -10.52
CA MET A 1 -6.44 -4.07 -9.69
C MET A 1 -5.77 -5.15 -10.52
N ILE A 2 -4.44 -5.19 -10.51
CA ILE A 2 -3.58 -6.18 -11.19
C ILE A 2 -2.77 -6.87 -10.11
N VAL A 3 -2.73 -8.20 -10.08
CA VAL A 3 -1.95 -8.99 -9.13
C VAL A 3 -0.95 -9.84 -9.91
N ILE A 4 0.34 -9.77 -9.53
CA ILE A 4 1.42 -10.46 -10.22
C ILE A 4 2.30 -11.16 -9.19
N ASP A 5 2.42 -12.48 -9.29
CA ASP A 5 3.37 -13.27 -8.52
C ASP A 5 4.75 -13.23 -9.20
N ASP A 6 5.79 -13.45 -8.43
CA ASP A 6 7.19 -13.43 -8.88
C ASP A 6 7.52 -12.14 -9.66
N PHE A 7 7.09 -11.02 -9.07
CA PHE A 7 7.07 -9.72 -9.73
C PHE A 7 8.46 -9.25 -10.19
N MET A 8 9.52 -9.45 -9.38
CA MET A 8 10.87 -9.02 -9.73
C MET A 8 11.95 -9.92 -9.13
N ASP A 9 13.19 -9.79 -9.59
CA ASP A 9 14.32 -10.47 -8.95
C ASP A 9 14.72 -9.75 -7.66
N LEU A 10 14.21 -10.23 -6.51
CA LEU A 10 14.45 -9.63 -5.20
C LEU A 10 15.94 -9.66 -4.81
N ARG A 11 16.69 -10.67 -5.24
CA ARG A 11 18.13 -10.79 -4.95
C ARG A 11 18.94 -9.76 -5.73
N ALA A 12 18.66 -9.61 -7.03
CA ALA A 12 19.31 -8.59 -7.86
C ALA A 12 19.00 -7.18 -7.38
N ALA A 13 17.79 -6.96 -6.85
CA ALA A 13 17.37 -5.67 -6.28
C ALA A 13 17.93 -5.38 -4.89
N GLY A 14 18.57 -6.38 -4.22
CA GLY A 14 19.15 -6.21 -2.89
C GLY A 14 18.11 -5.91 -1.80
N LEU A 15 16.90 -6.43 -1.94
CA LEU A 15 15.75 -6.12 -1.10
C LEU A 15 15.72 -6.95 0.19
N GLU A 16 16.83 -6.97 0.92
CA GLU A 16 16.87 -7.59 2.25
C GLU A 16 16.66 -6.52 3.33
N ALA A 17 15.76 -6.76 4.26
CA ALA A 17 15.39 -5.81 5.32
C ALA A 17 16.58 -5.30 6.16
N SER A 18 17.64 -6.10 6.27
CA SER A 18 18.85 -5.77 7.04
C SER A 18 19.67 -4.61 6.47
N TYR A 19 19.44 -4.21 5.24
CA TYR A 19 20.16 -3.12 4.56
C TYR A 19 19.36 -1.84 4.43
N ILE A 20 18.14 -1.78 4.98
CA ILE A 20 17.28 -0.62 4.86
C ILE A 20 17.56 0.36 5.99
N ASP A 21 17.94 1.58 5.63
CA ASP A 21 18.09 2.68 6.59
C ASP A 21 16.71 3.24 6.95
N TRP A 22 16.17 2.77 8.07
CA TRP A 22 14.85 3.14 8.52
C TRP A 22 14.78 4.57 9.03
N GLN A 23 13.93 5.34 8.42
CA GLN A 23 13.55 6.68 8.85
C GLN A 23 12.16 6.62 9.48
N GLY A 24 11.92 7.42 10.50
CA GLY A 24 10.57 7.62 11.00
C GLY A 24 9.80 8.55 10.06
N TYR A 25 8.56 8.21 9.75
CA TYR A 25 7.66 9.11 9.04
C TYR A 25 6.44 9.39 9.90
N ASP A 26 6.10 10.68 10.00
CA ASP A 26 4.95 11.16 10.80
C ASP A 26 4.97 10.68 12.27
N GLY A 27 6.17 10.70 12.84
CA GLY A 27 6.48 10.55 14.26
C GLY A 27 6.02 9.26 14.92
N GLN A 28 4.75 8.93 14.88
CA GLN A 28 4.20 7.80 15.63
C GLN A 28 3.45 6.77 14.78
N VAL A 29 2.97 7.17 13.61
CA VAL A 29 2.12 6.34 12.77
C VAL A 29 2.93 5.33 11.98
N TYR A 30 4.09 5.74 11.47
CA TYR A 30 4.97 4.89 10.69
C TYR A 30 6.37 4.90 11.27
N LYS A 31 6.67 3.93 12.11
CA LYS A 31 7.98 3.87 12.79
C LYS A 31 9.12 3.40 11.88
N ARG A 32 8.80 2.65 10.85
CA ARG A 32 9.77 2.03 9.94
C ARG A 32 9.38 2.30 8.50
N VAL A 33 9.81 3.44 8.00
CA VAL A 33 9.69 3.84 6.59
C VAL A 33 11.06 4.22 6.06
N ALA A 34 11.40 3.81 4.87
CA ALA A 34 12.57 4.27 4.15
C ALA A 34 12.14 4.76 2.77
N LEU A 35 12.13 6.08 2.59
CA LEU A 35 11.81 6.70 1.32
C LEU A 35 13.05 6.73 0.43
N GLY A 36 12.86 6.49 -0.86
CA GLY A 36 13.92 6.56 -1.85
C GLY A 36 13.75 5.56 -2.98
N SER A 37 14.66 5.62 -3.93
CA SER A 37 14.64 4.75 -5.10
C SER A 37 14.84 3.28 -4.71
N ILE A 38 14.01 2.43 -5.29
CA ILE A 38 14.11 0.97 -5.15
C ILE A 38 14.66 0.42 -6.47
N PRO A 39 15.85 -0.18 -6.48
CA PRO A 39 16.49 -0.64 -7.72
C PRO A 39 15.59 -1.56 -8.54
N GLY A 40 15.43 -1.26 -9.83
CA GLY A 40 14.66 -2.05 -10.79
C GLY A 40 13.13 -1.97 -10.63
N LEU A 41 12.60 -1.33 -9.58
CA LEU A 41 11.15 -1.30 -9.36
C LEU A 41 10.42 -0.48 -10.42
N GLN A 42 10.95 0.67 -10.81
CA GLN A 42 10.34 1.48 -11.86
C GLN A 42 10.34 0.73 -13.19
N ASP A 43 11.48 0.16 -13.60
CA ASP A 43 11.58 -0.58 -14.87
C ASP A 43 10.54 -1.71 -14.90
N ARG A 44 10.37 -2.39 -13.78
CA ARG A 44 9.40 -3.49 -13.68
C ARG A 44 7.95 -3.01 -13.71
N ILE A 45 7.65 -1.84 -13.14
CA ILE A 45 6.33 -1.19 -13.28
C ILE A 45 6.10 -0.82 -14.75
N GLU A 46 7.09 -0.25 -15.43
CA GLU A 46 6.99 0.15 -16.83
C GLU A 46 6.82 -1.05 -17.79
N ASP A 47 7.38 -2.22 -17.46
CA ASP A 47 7.13 -3.47 -18.19
C ASP A 47 5.65 -3.88 -18.17
N VAL A 48 4.94 -3.55 -17.10
CA VAL A 48 3.53 -3.94 -16.90
C VAL A 48 2.56 -2.86 -17.38
N MET A 49 2.88 -1.59 -17.09
CA MET A 49 1.96 -0.45 -17.25
C MET A 49 2.30 0.44 -18.44
N GLY A 50 3.43 0.19 -19.11
CA GLY A 50 4.03 1.15 -20.03
C GLY A 50 4.74 2.30 -19.29
N PRO A 51 5.20 3.33 -20.00
CA PRO A 51 5.92 4.45 -19.39
C PRO A 51 5.12 5.12 -18.27
N VAL A 52 5.77 5.41 -17.13
CA VAL A 52 5.13 6.05 -15.97
C VAL A 52 5.92 7.26 -15.48
N ASP A 53 5.22 8.20 -14.86
CA ASP A 53 5.80 9.22 -14.00
C ASP A 53 5.78 8.72 -12.56
N MET A 54 6.97 8.43 -12.01
CA MET A 54 7.12 8.03 -10.61
C MET A 54 6.99 9.25 -9.71
N LEU A 55 6.11 9.17 -8.71
CA LEU A 55 5.82 10.26 -7.76
C LEU A 55 6.41 9.99 -6.38
N GLY A 56 6.60 8.73 -6.05
CA GLY A 56 7.23 8.32 -4.80
C GLY A 56 7.39 6.81 -4.72
N MET A 57 8.40 6.37 -3.99
CA MET A 57 8.57 4.96 -3.63
C MET A 57 9.33 4.84 -2.32
N GLY A 58 9.22 3.69 -1.69
CA GLY A 58 9.93 3.41 -0.46
C GLY A 58 9.56 2.05 0.12
N TYR A 59 10.19 1.75 1.24
CA TYR A 59 9.91 0.57 2.04
C TYR A 59 9.07 0.92 3.25
N ARG A 60 8.26 -0.02 3.68
CA ARG A 60 7.48 0.08 4.90
C ARG A 60 7.49 -1.26 5.63
N LEU A 61 7.84 -1.23 6.91
CA LEU A 61 7.79 -2.38 7.79
C LEU A 61 6.76 -2.14 8.90
N ASN A 62 5.83 -3.06 9.05
CA ASN A 62 4.82 -3.04 10.09
C ASN A 62 4.94 -4.27 10.99
N PHE A 63 4.95 -4.09 12.31
CA PHE A 63 4.90 -5.15 13.29
C PHE A 63 4.18 -4.71 14.56
N ASN A 64 3.95 -5.65 15.48
CA ASN A 64 3.22 -5.40 16.70
C ASN A 64 3.83 -4.28 17.55
N GLY A 65 2.98 -3.46 18.16
CA GLY A 65 3.40 -2.28 18.94
C GLY A 65 3.49 -1.00 18.13
N GLU A 66 3.22 -1.01 16.82
CA GLU A 66 2.82 0.20 16.11
C GLU A 66 1.40 0.61 16.56
N LEU A 67 1.15 1.92 16.58
CA LEU A 67 -0.22 2.39 16.80
C LEU A 67 -1.12 1.78 15.71
N PRO A 68 -2.26 1.24 16.10
CA PRO A 68 -3.21 0.75 15.14
C PRO A 68 -3.72 1.93 14.34
N ASN A 69 -3.13 2.07 13.19
CA ASN A 69 -3.54 3.08 12.28
C ASN A 69 -3.98 2.36 11.05
N HIS A 70 -5.19 2.27 10.92
CA HIS A 70 -5.81 1.89 10.18
C HIS A 70 -6.68 2.16 9.35
N ALA A 71 -6.79 3.04 9.37
CA ALA A 71 -7.74 3.73 8.59
C ALA A 71 -7.85 3.15 7.19
N ILE A 72 -9.02 2.82 6.83
CA ILE A 72 -9.39 2.66 5.45
C ILE A 72 -9.22 4.01 4.80
N HIS A 73 -8.45 4.12 3.72
CA HIS A 73 -8.09 5.38 3.09
C HIS A 73 -7.99 5.24 1.57
N SER A 74 -7.82 6.34 0.87
CA SER A 74 -7.36 6.39 -0.51
C SER A 74 -6.05 7.15 -0.60
N ASP A 75 -5.27 6.85 -1.61
CA ASP A 75 -3.99 7.52 -1.90
C ASP A 75 -4.11 8.54 -3.06
N MET A 76 -5.30 9.09 -3.30
CA MET A 76 -5.61 9.95 -4.46
C MET A 76 -4.71 11.18 -4.59
N GLY A 77 -3.99 11.57 -3.53
CA GLY A 77 -3.01 12.67 -3.56
C GLY A 77 -1.63 12.27 -4.11
N TRP A 78 -1.38 10.99 -4.34
CA TRP A 78 -0.06 10.44 -4.68
C TRP A 78 0.03 9.87 -6.10
N GLY A 79 -0.74 10.40 -7.05
CA GLY A 79 -0.81 9.89 -8.41
C GLY A 79 -2.08 9.08 -8.67
N THR A 80 -2.17 8.46 -9.85
CA THR A 80 -3.35 7.71 -10.26
C THR A 80 -3.29 6.23 -9.87
N HIS A 81 -2.10 5.71 -9.60
CA HIS A 81 -1.88 4.30 -9.25
C HIS A 81 -0.91 4.15 -8.08
N ALA A 82 -1.16 3.13 -7.30
CA ALA A 82 -0.28 2.64 -6.26
C ALA A 82 0.13 1.19 -6.52
N LEU A 83 1.32 0.83 -6.08
CA LEU A 83 1.82 -0.54 -6.04
C LEU A 83 2.21 -0.89 -4.61
N VAL A 84 1.84 -2.10 -4.18
CA VAL A 84 2.40 -2.75 -3.00
C VAL A 84 3.06 -4.04 -3.45
N LEU A 85 4.37 -4.18 -3.22
CA LEU A 85 5.14 -5.40 -3.40
C LEU A 85 5.44 -6.01 -2.04
N TYR A 86 4.99 -7.22 -1.81
CA TYR A 86 5.24 -7.93 -0.55
C TYR A 86 6.65 -8.53 -0.55
N LEU A 87 7.44 -8.19 0.47
CA LEU A 87 8.81 -8.61 0.67
C LEU A 87 8.98 -9.55 1.87
N SER A 88 7.87 -9.97 2.45
CA SER A 88 7.79 -10.99 3.49
C SER A 88 6.59 -11.90 3.26
N GLU A 89 6.65 -13.10 3.84
CA GLU A 89 5.51 -14.00 3.93
C GLU A 89 4.66 -13.66 5.14
N GLY A 90 3.39 -14.05 5.12
CA GLY A 90 2.50 -13.89 6.25
C GLY A 90 1.03 -13.98 5.89
N GLU A 91 0.18 -13.88 6.90
CA GLU A 91 -1.25 -13.81 6.73
C GLU A 91 -1.71 -12.37 6.49
N GLY A 92 -2.85 -12.21 5.81
CA GLY A 92 -3.42 -10.90 5.50
C GLY A 92 -2.95 -10.34 4.17
N GLY A 93 -2.86 -9.01 4.06
CA GLY A 93 -2.49 -8.37 2.80
C GLY A 93 -2.97 -6.94 2.65
N THR A 94 -3.47 -6.62 1.44
CA THR A 94 -4.11 -5.33 1.13
C THR A 94 -5.59 -5.59 0.86
N ALA A 95 -6.44 -5.06 1.73
CA ALA A 95 -7.89 -5.15 1.61
C ALA A 95 -8.46 -3.94 0.89
N PHE A 96 -9.55 -4.17 0.15
CA PHE A 96 -10.30 -3.14 -0.56
C PHE A 96 -11.72 -3.07 -0.02
N TRP A 97 -12.23 -1.84 0.13
CA TRP A 97 -13.40 -1.55 0.91
C TRP A 97 -14.47 -0.78 0.15
N ARG A 98 -15.72 -1.01 0.53
CA ARG A 98 -16.87 -0.23 0.11
C ARG A 98 -17.52 0.38 1.35
N HIS A 99 -17.77 1.67 1.32
CA HIS A 99 -18.49 2.33 2.40
C HIS A 99 -19.97 1.97 2.36
N LYS A 100 -20.52 1.40 3.44
CA LYS A 100 -21.84 0.79 3.47
C LYS A 100 -22.97 1.80 3.24
N ALA A 101 -22.85 2.99 3.81
CA ALA A 101 -23.91 3.99 3.74
C ALA A 101 -24.00 4.66 2.37
N THR A 102 -22.89 4.93 1.70
CA THR A 102 -22.85 5.61 0.40
C THR A 102 -22.75 4.65 -0.77
N GLY A 103 -22.31 3.40 -0.55
CA GLY A 103 -21.99 2.44 -1.59
C GLY A 103 -20.67 2.72 -2.33
N ALA A 104 -19.98 3.81 -1.98
CA ALA A 104 -18.72 4.19 -2.63
C ALA A 104 -17.61 3.21 -2.30
N HIS A 105 -16.78 2.88 -3.30
CA HIS A 105 -15.59 2.05 -3.15
C HIS A 105 -14.31 2.80 -3.55
N ARG A 106 -14.46 4.06 -3.95
CA ARG A 106 -13.39 4.98 -4.35
C ARG A 106 -13.82 6.42 -4.08
N ILE A 107 -12.85 7.31 -4.08
CA ILE A 107 -13.06 8.75 -4.04
C ILE A 107 -12.06 9.45 -4.95
N GLU A 108 -12.55 10.39 -5.75
CA GLU A 108 -11.73 11.19 -6.64
C GLU A 108 -11.48 12.58 -6.03
N ALA A 109 -10.41 13.22 -6.51
CA ALA A 109 -10.13 14.59 -6.09
C ALA A 109 -11.29 15.54 -6.48
N GLY A 110 -11.79 16.28 -5.48
CA GLY A 110 -12.89 17.23 -5.67
C GLY A 110 -14.28 16.70 -5.35
N GLU A 111 -14.41 15.42 -5.00
CA GLU A 111 -15.68 14.84 -4.50
C GLU A 111 -15.95 15.23 -3.03
N VAL A 112 -16.16 16.54 -2.79
CA VAL A 112 -16.31 17.11 -1.44
C VAL A 112 -17.50 16.49 -0.69
N ASP A 113 -18.65 16.38 -1.35
CA ASP A 113 -19.87 15.83 -0.73
C ASP A 113 -19.68 14.37 -0.28
N LEU A 114 -18.95 13.57 -1.07
CA LEU A 114 -18.64 12.20 -0.69
C LEU A 114 -17.65 12.19 0.48
N PHE A 115 -16.63 13.05 0.44
CA PHE A 115 -15.66 13.16 1.53
C PHE A 115 -16.36 13.51 2.84
N GLU A 116 -17.23 14.51 2.84
CA GLU A 116 -18.02 14.90 4.02
C GLU A 116 -18.93 13.77 4.53
N ALA A 117 -19.50 12.98 3.61
CA ALA A 117 -20.38 11.87 3.98
C ALA A 117 -19.67 10.69 4.63
N ILE A 118 -18.36 10.56 4.44
CA ILE A 118 -17.53 9.47 5.02
C ILE A 118 -16.56 9.97 6.09
N ASP A 119 -16.51 11.30 6.29
CA ASP A 119 -15.65 11.88 7.31
C ASP A 119 -16.02 11.36 8.71
N GLY A 120 -14.99 10.92 9.45
CA GLY A 120 -15.16 10.27 10.75
C GLY A 120 -15.42 8.74 10.71
N ASP A 121 -15.69 8.15 9.53
CA ASP A 121 -15.93 6.71 9.40
C ASP A 121 -14.65 5.91 9.03
N TRP A 122 -13.53 6.59 8.76
CA TRP A 122 -12.28 5.99 8.28
C TRP A 122 -11.70 4.91 9.20
N ASP A 123 -11.88 5.06 10.51
CA ASP A 123 -11.36 4.16 11.55
C ASP A 123 -12.40 3.17 12.08
N ASP A 124 -13.66 3.30 11.66
CA ASP A 124 -14.74 2.38 12.04
C ASP A 124 -14.96 1.30 10.97
N ALA A 125 -14.25 0.18 11.10
CA ALA A 125 -14.42 -0.96 10.18
C ALA A 125 -15.87 -1.45 10.06
N GLY A 126 -16.72 -1.18 11.05
CA GLY A 126 -18.13 -1.53 11.02
C GLY A 126 -18.92 -0.77 9.94
N LYS A 127 -18.42 0.36 9.48
CA LYS A 127 -19.01 1.19 8.41
C LYS A 127 -18.65 0.72 7.01
N TRP A 128 -17.71 -0.22 6.89
CA TRP A 128 -17.17 -0.68 5.63
C TRP A 128 -17.45 -2.15 5.37
N GLU A 129 -17.57 -2.49 4.11
CA GLU A 129 -17.64 -3.85 3.60
C GLU A 129 -16.33 -4.17 2.88
N GLN A 130 -15.62 -5.19 3.35
CA GLN A 130 -14.46 -5.70 2.59
C GLN A 130 -14.97 -6.48 1.38
N TYR A 131 -14.68 -5.98 0.18
CA TYR A 131 -15.12 -6.66 -1.04
C TYR A 131 -14.00 -7.41 -1.77
N ALA A 132 -12.74 -7.11 -1.45
CA ALA A 132 -11.59 -7.83 -1.99
C ALA A 132 -10.42 -7.83 -1.01
N LEU A 133 -9.55 -8.83 -1.15
CA LEU A 133 -8.28 -8.95 -0.44
C LEU A 133 -7.22 -9.46 -1.42
N CYS A 134 -6.13 -8.72 -1.55
CA CYS A 134 -4.91 -9.25 -2.14
C CYS A 134 -4.07 -9.84 -1.02
N GLU A 135 -4.05 -11.16 -0.93
CA GLU A 135 -3.29 -11.87 0.10
C GLU A 135 -1.79 -11.66 -0.06
N MET A 136 -1.12 -11.46 1.07
CA MET A 136 0.33 -11.31 1.14
C MET A 136 1.02 -12.62 0.76
N LYS A 137 1.97 -12.52 -0.17
CA LYS A 137 2.87 -13.59 -0.59
C LYS A 137 4.18 -12.95 -1.00
N LEU A 138 5.29 -13.55 -0.60
CA LEU A 138 6.62 -13.05 -1.00
C LEU A 138 6.69 -12.85 -2.52
N ASN A 139 7.20 -11.69 -2.92
CA ASN A 139 7.35 -11.28 -4.32
C ASN A 139 6.05 -11.18 -5.13
N ARG A 140 4.91 -11.05 -4.45
CA ARG A 140 3.65 -10.67 -5.08
C ARG A 140 3.52 -9.16 -5.09
N ALA A 141 3.20 -8.59 -6.24
CA ALA A 141 2.80 -7.20 -6.37
C ALA A 141 1.30 -7.07 -6.59
N VAL A 142 0.71 -6.05 -6.01
CA VAL A 142 -0.63 -5.57 -6.36
C VAL A 142 -0.54 -4.14 -6.83
N ILE A 143 -1.05 -3.86 -8.04
CA ILE A 143 -1.17 -2.53 -8.63
C ILE A 143 -2.66 -2.18 -8.67
N TYR A 144 -3.01 -0.99 -8.19
CA TYR A 144 -4.39 -0.53 -8.14
C TYR A 144 -4.48 0.99 -8.29
N GLU A 145 -5.67 1.47 -8.65
CA GLU A 145 -5.94 2.91 -8.71
C GLU A 145 -5.92 3.50 -7.30
N SER A 146 -5.14 4.57 -7.11
CA SER A 146 -4.95 5.22 -5.81
C SER A 146 -6.22 5.81 -5.21
N ALA A 147 -7.23 6.05 -6.03
CA ALA A 147 -8.56 6.48 -5.60
C ALA A 147 -9.37 5.40 -4.84
N LEU A 148 -9.02 4.10 -4.98
CA LEU A 148 -9.74 3.02 -4.31
C LEU A 148 -9.56 3.08 -2.80
N PHE A 149 -10.64 2.84 -2.05
CA PHE A 149 -10.56 2.69 -0.60
C PHE A 149 -9.88 1.36 -0.27
N HIS A 150 -8.80 1.45 0.47
CA HIS A 150 -7.99 0.30 0.84
C HIS A 150 -7.36 0.45 2.22
N SER A 151 -6.83 -0.63 2.72
CA SER A 151 -6.02 -0.66 3.94
C SER A 151 -5.11 -1.87 3.95
N ARG A 152 -4.14 -1.89 4.87
CA ARG A 152 -3.55 -3.15 5.30
C ARG A 152 -4.60 -4.01 5.99
N TRP A 153 -4.48 -5.33 5.89
CA TRP A 153 -5.34 -6.28 6.60
C TRP A 153 -4.51 -7.46 7.13
N PRO A 154 -4.66 -7.88 8.39
CA PRO A 154 -5.49 -7.26 9.42
C PRO A 154 -5.00 -5.85 9.81
N PHE A 155 -5.86 -5.06 10.44
CA PHE A 155 -5.51 -3.72 10.92
C PHE A 155 -4.47 -3.76 12.04
N ALA A 156 -4.52 -4.79 12.86
CA ALA A 156 -3.63 -4.97 14.00
C ALA A 156 -2.19 -5.31 13.56
N ALA A 157 -1.59 -6.32 14.06
CA ALA A 157 -0.17 -6.57 13.90
C ALA A 157 0.17 -7.59 12.83
N PHE A 158 1.40 -7.47 12.34
CA PHE A 158 2.09 -8.46 11.54
C PHE A 158 3.38 -8.82 12.27
N GLY A 159 3.41 -9.99 12.92
CA GLY A 159 4.58 -10.38 13.69
C GLY A 159 4.83 -9.52 14.93
N ASN A 160 5.96 -9.73 15.60
CA ASN A 160 6.28 -9.07 16.87
C ASN A 160 7.54 -8.19 16.82
N ASP A 161 8.31 -8.28 15.76
CA ASP A 161 9.58 -7.59 15.58
C ASP A 161 9.88 -7.34 14.08
N GLU A 162 11.05 -6.78 13.81
CA GLU A 162 11.48 -6.47 12.44
C GLU A 162 11.66 -7.73 11.57
N ALA A 163 12.00 -8.87 12.16
CA ALA A 163 12.23 -10.11 11.43
C ALA A 163 10.93 -10.81 11.02
N THR A 164 9.87 -10.61 11.82
CA THR A 164 8.57 -11.27 11.62
C THR A 164 7.50 -10.30 11.10
N GLY A 165 7.84 -9.02 10.98
CA GLY A 165 6.94 -7.98 10.52
C GLY A 165 6.61 -8.07 9.03
N ARG A 166 5.57 -7.34 8.64
CA ARG A 166 5.19 -7.17 7.23
C ARG A 166 6.11 -6.14 6.57
N LEU A 167 7.02 -6.62 5.74
CA LEU A 167 7.84 -5.78 4.88
C LEU A 167 7.21 -5.65 3.50
N VAL A 168 7.06 -4.43 3.04
CA VAL A 168 6.59 -4.11 1.68
C VAL A 168 7.45 -3.03 1.05
N ALA A 169 7.56 -3.07 -0.28
CA ALA A 169 7.87 -1.90 -1.08
C ALA A 169 6.56 -1.27 -1.56
N VAL A 170 6.51 0.05 -1.55
CA VAL A 170 5.37 0.83 -2.05
C VAL A 170 5.84 1.78 -3.14
N ALA A 171 5.01 2.00 -4.14
CA ALA A 171 5.28 2.99 -5.18
C ALA A 171 3.98 3.70 -5.58
N PHE A 172 4.12 4.98 -5.92
CA PHE A 172 3.04 5.82 -6.41
C PHE A 172 3.45 6.39 -7.76
N PHE A 173 2.57 6.30 -8.73
CA PHE A 173 2.88 6.70 -10.11
C PHE A 173 1.64 7.03 -10.93
N SER A 174 1.86 7.64 -12.08
CA SER A 174 0.83 7.87 -13.10
C SER A 174 1.33 7.37 -14.45
N PRO A 175 0.58 6.49 -15.15
CA PRO A 175 0.90 6.12 -16.53
C PRO A 175 0.93 7.34 -17.43
N ARG A 176 1.94 7.43 -18.30
CA ARG A 176 2.00 8.47 -19.32
C ARG A 176 1.05 8.13 -20.46
N THR A 177 0.23 9.09 -20.81
CA THR A 177 -0.53 8.99 -22.07
C THR A 177 0.45 9.18 -23.24
N VAL A 178 0.56 8.19 -24.09
CA VAL A 178 1.36 8.25 -25.34
C VAL A 178 0.56 8.96 -26.42
#